data_3bc6c0b4711cd42a67ce3bc998f63b18
#
_entry.id   3bc6c0b4711cd42a67ce3bc998f63b18
#
_cell.length_a   1.000
_cell.length_b   1.000
_cell.length_c   1.000
_cell.angle_alpha   90.00
_cell.angle_beta   90.00
_cell.angle_gamma   90.00
#
_symmetry.space_group_name_H-M   'P 1'
#
loop_
_entity.id
_entity.type
_entity.pdbx_description
1 polymer ?
#
loop_
_entity_poly.entity_id
_entity_poly.type
_entity_poly.pdbx_seq_one_letter_code
_entity_poly.pdbx_strand_id
1 'polypeptide(L)'
;MIKTTFYIGLNDKDTKTQKVTVEKAMDIVEETFDKYSEYGATIYHCKGIYKHVNGEKVREKTIAAFVLDLDEGAKKSIVETIKKELNQESILVTEEDVKVTFA
;
A
#
# COMPACT_ATOMS: atom_id res chain seq x y z
N MET A 1 -20.72 1.40 1.33
CA MET A 1 -19.45 1.97 1.87
C MET A 1 -18.30 1.55 0.97
N ILE A 2 -17.40 2.47 0.66
CA ILE A 2 -16.27 2.18 -0.21
C ILE A 2 -15.11 1.65 0.61
N LYS A 3 -14.59 0.50 0.20
CA LYS A 3 -13.36 -0.08 0.72
C LYS A 3 -12.23 0.23 -0.25
N THR A 4 -11.22 0.97 0.22
CA THR A 4 -10.03 1.30 -0.56
C THR A 4 -8.88 0.43 -0.09
N THR A 5 -8.27 -0.33 -1.00
CA THR A 5 -7.14 -1.20 -0.70
C THR A 5 -5.90 -0.73 -1.43
N PHE A 6 -4.80 -0.66 -0.70
CA PHE A 6 -3.48 -0.26 -1.22
C PHE A 6 -2.57 -1.48 -1.21
N TYR A 7 -1.87 -1.71 -2.32
CA TYR A 7 -0.89 -2.78 -2.44
C TYR A 7 0.47 -2.15 -2.69
N ILE A 8 1.36 -2.30 -1.72
CA ILE A 8 2.64 -1.60 -1.68
C ILE A 8 3.75 -2.62 -1.81
N GLY A 9 4.37 -2.69 -2.99
CA GLY A 9 5.54 -3.52 -3.20
C GLY A 9 6.76 -2.93 -2.49
N LEU A 10 7.72 -3.76 -2.11
CA LEU A 10 8.90 -3.31 -1.36
C LEU A 10 10.18 -3.27 -2.19
N ASN A 11 10.12 -3.60 -3.48
CA ASN A 11 11.27 -3.42 -4.36
C ASN A 11 11.42 -1.95 -4.72
N ASP A 12 12.61 -1.42 -4.48
CA ASP A 12 12.97 -0.04 -4.81
C ASP A 12 12.91 0.16 -6.32
N LYS A 13 12.34 1.29 -6.79
CA LYS A 13 12.13 1.55 -8.22
C LYS A 13 13.43 1.69 -9.02
N ASP A 14 14.51 2.10 -8.37
CA ASP A 14 15.79 2.34 -9.03
C ASP A 14 16.67 1.09 -9.05
N THR A 15 16.76 0.39 -7.94
CA THR A 15 17.62 -0.81 -7.82
C THR A 15 16.90 -2.10 -8.18
N LYS A 16 15.56 -2.10 -8.21
CA LYS A 16 14.72 -3.27 -8.44
C LYS A 16 14.89 -4.36 -7.37
N THR A 17 15.44 -3.99 -6.22
CA THR A 17 15.64 -4.89 -5.08
C THR A 17 15.01 -4.30 -3.82
N GLN A 18 14.78 -5.14 -2.82
CA GLN A 18 14.24 -4.69 -1.54
C GLN A 18 15.37 -4.06 -0.71
N LYS A 19 15.24 -2.79 -0.39
CA LYS A 19 16.20 -2.04 0.42
C LYS A 19 15.80 -1.87 1.87
N VAL A 20 14.52 -1.97 2.15
CA VAL A 20 13.95 -1.74 3.48
C VAL A 20 13.40 -3.07 4.01
N THR A 21 13.67 -3.36 5.28
CA THR A 21 13.11 -4.58 5.91
C THR A 21 11.58 -4.48 5.97
N VAL A 22 10.92 -5.63 6.05
CA VAL A 22 9.46 -5.66 6.19
C VAL A 22 9.03 -4.91 7.44
N GLU A 23 9.74 -5.08 8.56
CA GLU A 23 9.43 -4.41 9.83
C GLU A 23 9.48 -2.89 9.68
N LYS A 24 10.54 -2.37 9.05
CA LYS A 24 10.67 -0.93 8.85
C LYS A 24 9.62 -0.39 7.89
N ALA A 25 9.33 -1.13 6.83
CA ALA A 25 8.28 -0.76 5.88
C ALA A 25 6.91 -0.75 6.55
N MET A 26 6.62 -1.74 7.42
CA MET A 26 5.38 -1.78 8.20
C MET A 26 5.25 -0.55 9.10
N ASP A 27 6.33 -0.15 9.76
CA ASP A 27 6.32 1.05 10.60
C ASP A 27 5.98 2.31 9.78
N ILE A 28 6.58 2.45 8.60
CA ILE A 28 6.30 3.58 7.70
C ILE A 28 4.84 3.58 7.27
N VAL A 29 4.31 2.42 6.90
CA VAL A 29 2.92 2.27 6.46
C VAL A 29 1.97 2.57 7.63
N GLU A 30 2.23 2.02 8.80
CA GLU A 30 1.41 2.27 9.99
C GLU A 30 1.37 3.76 10.34
N GLU A 31 2.53 4.42 10.38
CA GLU A 31 2.61 5.86 10.67
C GLU A 31 1.84 6.70 9.65
N THR A 32 1.94 6.33 8.37
CA THR A 32 1.24 7.03 7.29
C THR A 32 -0.27 6.91 7.43
N PHE A 33 -0.77 5.70 7.66
CA PHE A 33 -2.21 5.51 7.83
C PHE A 33 -2.72 6.10 9.13
N ASP A 34 -1.95 6.04 10.20
CA ASP A 34 -2.30 6.69 11.46
C ASP A 34 -2.47 8.21 11.29
N LYS A 35 -1.60 8.81 10.49
CA LYS A 35 -1.62 10.26 10.24
C LYS A 35 -2.81 10.69 9.39
N TYR A 36 -3.13 9.95 8.33
CA TYR A 36 -4.08 10.40 7.31
C TYR A 36 -5.43 9.70 7.32
N SER A 37 -5.54 8.54 7.93
CA SER A 37 -6.80 7.80 8.00
C SER A 37 -7.47 8.01 9.36
N GLU A 38 -8.54 8.78 9.37
CA GLU A 38 -9.25 9.12 10.60
C GLU A 38 -9.78 7.90 11.35
N TYR A 39 -10.25 6.89 10.65
CA TYR A 39 -10.88 5.71 11.24
C TYR A 39 -9.97 4.47 11.27
N GLY A 40 -8.68 4.67 11.00
CA GLY A 40 -7.70 3.59 11.06
C GLY A 40 -7.55 2.83 9.76
N ALA A 41 -6.89 1.69 9.83
CA ALA A 41 -6.63 0.82 8.69
C ALA A 41 -6.37 -0.60 9.17
N THR A 42 -6.60 -1.56 8.28
CA THR A 42 -6.16 -2.94 8.48
C THR A 42 -4.95 -3.16 7.58
N ILE A 43 -3.83 -3.60 8.14
CA ILE A 43 -2.55 -3.72 7.44
C ILE A 43 -2.04 -5.14 7.57
N TYR A 44 -1.60 -5.73 6.47
CA TYR A 44 -1.07 -7.10 6.47
C TYR A 44 0.04 -7.27 5.44
N HIS A 45 0.89 -8.25 5.70
CA HIS A 45 2.00 -8.61 4.82
C HIS A 45 1.56 -9.71 3.87
N CYS A 46 1.94 -9.59 2.58
CA CYS A 46 1.63 -10.58 1.55
C CYS A 46 2.75 -10.66 0.51
N LYS A 47 2.56 -11.52 -0.49
CA LYS A 47 3.51 -11.67 -1.59
C LYS A 47 2.88 -11.17 -2.88
N GLY A 48 3.67 -10.47 -3.69
CA GLY A 48 3.26 -10.03 -5.00
C GLY A 48 4.06 -10.70 -6.10
N ILE A 49 3.41 -10.95 -7.21
CA ILE A 49 4.05 -11.39 -8.45
C ILE A 49 3.57 -10.43 -9.54
N TYR A 50 4.51 -9.72 -10.14
CA TYR A 50 4.19 -8.69 -11.13
C TYR A 50 4.94 -8.96 -12.43
N LYS A 51 4.29 -8.65 -13.56
CA LYS A 51 4.90 -8.76 -14.88
C LYS A 51 5.38 -7.37 -15.31
N HIS A 52 6.67 -7.23 -15.55
CA HIS A 52 7.23 -6.01 -16.10
C HIS A 52 6.91 -5.85 -17.59
N VAL A 53 7.13 -4.64 -18.11
CA VAL A 53 6.92 -4.31 -19.51
C VAL A 53 7.72 -5.24 -20.44
N ASN A 54 8.90 -5.68 -20.00
CA ASN A 54 9.76 -6.60 -20.75
C ASN A 54 9.30 -8.07 -20.71
N GLY A 55 8.17 -8.37 -20.07
CA GLY A 55 7.63 -9.72 -19.94
C GLY A 55 8.16 -10.53 -18.76
N GLU A 56 9.16 -10.01 -18.04
CA GLU A 56 9.74 -10.67 -16.89
C GLU A 56 8.80 -10.64 -15.69
N LYS A 57 8.64 -11.76 -14.99
CA LYS A 57 7.88 -11.83 -13.75
C LYS A 57 8.80 -11.57 -12.57
N VAL A 58 8.38 -10.66 -11.71
CA VAL A 58 9.12 -10.30 -10.50
C VAL A 58 8.28 -10.64 -9.28
N ARG A 59 8.93 -11.29 -8.31
CA ARG A 59 8.34 -11.54 -7.00
C ARG A 59 8.86 -10.51 -6.03
N GLU A 60 7.95 -9.96 -5.22
CA GLU A 60 8.35 -9.03 -4.17
C GLU A 60 7.48 -9.20 -2.94
N LYS A 61 8.04 -8.86 -1.79
CA LYS A 61 7.26 -8.74 -0.57
C LYS A 61 6.38 -7.51 -0.70
N THR A 62 5.15 -7.62 -0.24
CA THR A 62 4.12 -6.60 -0.43
C THR A 62 3.41 -6.35 0.90
N ILE A 63 3.10 -5.10 1.17
CA ILE A 63 2.23 -4.75 2.28
C ILE A 63 0.91 -4.29 1.68
N ALA A 64 -0.17 -4.88 2.17
CA ALA A 64 -1.51 -4.46 1.80
C ALA A 64 -2.15 -3.74 2.98
N ALA A 65 -2.94 -2.73 2.68
CA ALA A 65 -3.70 -2.02 3.70
C ALA A 65 -5.06 -1.63 3.14
N PHE A 66 -6.11 -1.76 3.93
CA PHE A 66 -7.41 -1.25 3.50
C PHE A 66 -8.03 -0.32 4.53
N VAL A 67 -8.81 0.60 4.02
CA VAL A 67 -9.54 1.59 4.79
C VAL A 67 -10.98 1.65 4.28
N LEU A 68 -11.90 1.81 5.19
CA LEU A 68 -13.31 2.02 4.86
C LEU A 68 -13.61 3.52 4.86
N ASP A 69 -14.30 3.98 3.82
CA ASP A 69 -14.80 5.35 3.72
C ASP A 69 -13.69 6.43 3.78
N LEU A 70 -12.61 6.20 3.04
CA LEU A 70 -11.46 7.13 2.97
C LEU A 70 -11.77 8.28 2.01
N ASP A 71 -11.51 9.54 2.44
CA ASP A 71 -11.67 10.68 1.55
C ASP A 71 -10.54 10.76 0.52
N GLU A 72 -10.82 11.43 -0.61
CA GLU A 72 -9.88 11.53 -1.72
C GLU A 72 -8.59 12.28 -1.37
N GLY A 73 -8.66 13.30 -0.54
CA GLY A 73 -7.48 14.03 -0.08
C GLY A 73 -6.55 13.17 0.74
N ALA A 74 -7.11 12.39 1.67
CA ALA A 74 -6.35 11.45 2.48
C ALA A 74 -5.72 10.36 1.62
N LYS A 75 -6.46 9.81 0.66
CA LYS A 75 -5.95 8.82 -0.28
C LYS A 75 -4.73 9.34 -1.03
N LYS A 76 -4.82 10.55 -1.56
CA LYS A 76 -3.71 11.19 -2.29
C LYS A 76 -2.48 11.36 -1.39
N SER A 77 -2.68 11.86 -0.17
CA SER A 77 -1.59 12.05 0.79
C SER A 77 -0.90 10.75 1.18
N ILE A 78 -1.67 9.68 1.38
CA ILE A 78 -1.16 8.35 1.69
C ILE A 78 -0.29 7.85 0.52
N VAL A 79 -0.80 7.90 -0.70
CA VAL A 79 -0.07 7.44 -1.89
C VAL A 79 1.23 8.22 -2.07
N GLU A 80 1.19 9.53 -2.02
CA GLU A 80 2.37 10.38 -2.19
C GLU A 80 3.43 10.13 -1.12
N THR A 81 3.02 10.01 0.14
CA THR A 81 3.93 9.77 1.26
C THR A 81 4.62 8.41 1.13
N ILE A 82 3.86 7.35 0.87
CA ILE A 82 4.42 6.00 0.77
C ILE A 82 5.32 5.86 -0.45
N LYS A 83 4.93 6.42 -1.58
CA LYS A 83 5.78 6.41 -2.79
C LYS A 83 7.14 7.04 -2.52
N LYS A 84 7.14 8.15 -1.81
CA LYS A 84 8.37 8.87 -1.46
C LYS A 84 9.21 8.10 -0.44
N GLU A 85 8.60 7.67 0.66
CA GLU A 85 9.32 7.03 1.77
C GLU A 85 9.87 5.65 1.39
N LEU A 86 9.19 4.91 0.55
CA LEU A 86 9.61 3.58 0.11
C LEU A 86 10.16 3.55 -1.32
N ASN A 87 10.36 4.70 -1.91
CA ASN A 87 10.89 4.87 -3.27
C ASN A 87 10.19 3.95 -4.29
N GLN A 88 8.85 4.04 -4.33
CA GLN A 88 8.00 3.27 -5.22
C GLN A 88 7.61 4.07 -6.46
N GLU A 89 7.62 3.43 -7.62
CA GLU A 89 7.16 4.05 -8.86
C GLU A 89 5.65 4.26 -8.85
N SER A 90 4.93 3.26 -8.36
CA SER A 90 3.46 3.31 -8.26
C SER A 90 2.98 2.43 -7.13
N ILE A 91 1.76 2.68 -6.70
CA ILE A 91 1.04 1.87 -5.72
C ILE A 91 -0.28 1.47 -6.36
N LEU A 92 -0.58 0.17 -6.38
CA LEU A 92 -1.88 -0.30 -6.84
C LEU A 92 -2.93 0.06 -5.80
N VAL A 93 -3.95 0.79 -6.22
CA VAL A 93 -5.08 1.14 -5.36
C VAL A 93 -6.35 0.61 -6.00
N THR A 94 -7.12 -0.15 -5.25
CA THR A 94 -8.42 -0.65 -5.68
C THR A 94 -9.52 -0.10 -4.80
N GLU A 95 -10.69 0.10 -5.36
CA GLU A 95 -11.88 0.55 -4.63
C GLU A 95 -13.04 -0.38 -4.96
N GLU A 96 -13.82 -0.73 -3.93
CA GLU A 96 -15.00 -1.56 -4.10
C GLU A 96 -16.09 -1.13 -3.12
N ASP A 97 -17.34 -1.25 -3.55
CA ASP A 97 -18.47 -0.99 -2.67
C ASP A 97 -18.76 -2.25 -1.86
N VAL A 98 -18.76 -2.13 -0.54
CA VAL A 98 -18.93 -3.26 0.37
C VAL A 98 -20.05 -2.98 1.36
N LYS A 99 -20.71 -4.05 1.78
CA LYS A 99 -21.65 -4.02 2.91
C LYS A 99 -20.86 -4.31 4.18
N VAL A 100 -20.94 -3.39 5.15
CA VAL A 100 -20.17 -3.48 6.40
C VAL A 100 -21.12 -3.71 7.57
N THR A 101 -20.74 -4.61 8.45
CA THR A 101 -21.43 -4.87 9.71
C THR A 101 -20.39 -4.97 10.81
N PHE A 102 -20.59 -4.23 11.89
CA PHE A 102 -19.79 -4.35 13.10
C PHE A 102 -20.59 -5.21 14.08
N ALA A 103 -20.29 -6.49 14.08
CA ALA A 103 -21.02 -7.47 14.89
C ALA A 103 -20.46 -7.58 16.30
#